data_4098c4cd2b6feb2f8dafeaddbed9151a
#
_entry.id   4098c4cd2b6feb2f8dafeaddbed9151a
#
_cell.length_a   1.000
_cell.length_b   1.000
_cell.length_c   1.000
_cell.angle_alpha   90.00
_cell.angle_beta   90.00
_cell.angle_gamma   90.00
#
_symmetry.space_group_name_H-M   'P 1'
#
loop_
_entity.id
_entity.type
_entity.pdbx_description
1 polymer ?
#
loop_
_entity_poly.entity_id
_entity_poly.type
_entity_poly.pdbx_seq_one_letter_code
_entity_poly.pdbx_strand_id
1 'polypeptide(L)'
;MRKITVLLICIVALQNTIAQERVITTAVPFLLIAADARAAGMGDLGIATSADVFSQQWNPAKYAFAVEKTGVGVSYTPYLTDLVNDISLGQLNYYNRFTERSAFAASLRFFGLGDIELRENFDDVPFVVSPNELAVDVSYSLQLSSSFSMAVAGRYIRSQLRIPDALGDATPAGTFAVDVAGYYQSEELAFDDFNGRFRGGFNFQNMGPKMNYNAETSDLTANFLPSNMKLGGGFDFIFDEYNKITLNAEVNKLLVPTPQEITDINGDGEINGLDGTIINDQYNSIGWVSGMFQSFSDAPGGISEELKEFTWALGAEYSYQDAFLFRLGYFNENEDKGARKFFSFGAGFKYNVVKIDVSYLMSASNVRNPLENTLRFSLTFNFGDKYDEY
;
A
#
# COMPACT_ATOMS: atom_id res chain seq x y z
N MET A 1 -13.22 54.53 -14.30
CA MET A 1 -12.46 53.36 -14.75
C MET A 1 -11.46 52.85 -13.69
N ARG A 2 -10.58 53.68 -13.11
CA ARG A 2 -9.56 53.24 -12.13
C ARG A 2 -10.15 52.58 -10.85
N LYS A 3 -11.34 53.01 -10.38
CA LYS A 3 -12.02 52.45 -9.19
C LYS A 3 -12.67 51.10 -9.45
N ILE A 4 -13.11 50.85 -10.67
CA ILE A 4 -13.70 49.57 -11.07
C ILE A 4 -12.59 48.51 -11.26
N THR A 5 -11.41 48.90 -11.75
CA THR A 5 -10.26 48.02 -11.90
C THR A 5 -9.71 47.55 -10.54
N VAL A 6 -9.67 48.46 -9.54
CA VAL A 6 -9.27 48.12 -8.18
C VAL A 6 -10.28 47.17 -7.52
N LEU A 7 -11.58 47.39 -7.72
CA LEU A 7 -12.62 46.48 -7.20
C LEU A 7 -12.54 45.07 -7.86
N LEU A 8 -12.27 44.97 -9.14
CA LEU A 8 -12.07 43.69 -9.83
C LEU A 8 -10.80 42.95 -9.32
N ILE A 9 -9.72 43.69 -9.06
CA ILE A 9 -8.49 43.11 -8.51
C ILE A 9 -8.72 42.62 -7.07
N CYS A 10 -9.50 43.34 -6.26
CA CYS A 10 -9.85 42.89 -4.91
C CYS A 10 -10.77 41.64 -4.91
N ILE A 11 -11.67 41.50 -5.90
CA ILE A 11 -12.54 40.32 -6.02
C ILE A 11 -11.75 39.08 -6.47
N VAL A 12 -10.73 39.24 -7.34
CA VAL A 12 -9.85 38.16 -7.76
C VAL A 12 -8.87 37.77 -6.65
N ALA A 13 -8.50 38.69 -5.76
CA ALA A 13 -7.63 38.38 -4.62
C ALA A 13 -8.33 37.66 -3.45
N LEU A 14 -9.66 37.58 -3.45
CA LEU A 14 -10.44 36.88 -2.42
C LEU A 14 -10.71 35.40 -2.74
N GLN A 15 -10.20 34.88 -3.85
CA GLN A 15 -10.38 33.47 -4.25
C GLN A 15 -9.20 32.55 -3.87
N ASN A 16 -8.39 32.91 -2.89
CA ASN A 16 -7.56 31.93 -2.22
C ASN A 16 -8.41 31.25 -1.12
N THR A 17 -9.39 30.47 -1.52
CA THR A 17 -9.87 29.38 -0.68
C THR A 17 -8.69 28.42 -0.54
N ILE A 18 -8.06 28.43 0.62
CA ILE A 18 -7.17 27.34 1.02
C ILE A 18 -8.08 26.12 0.99
N ALA A 19 -7.98 25.32 -0.07
CA ALA A 19 -8.60 24.01 -0.10
C ALA A 19 -7.95 23.25 1.06
N GLN A 20 -8.73 22.98 2.10
CA GLN A 20 -8.28 22.19 3.22
C GLN A 20 -7.96 20.80 2.65
N GLU A 21 -6.70 20.37 2.72
CA GLU A 21 -6.29 19.05 2.27
C GLU A 21 -7.07 18.01 3.08
N ARG A 22 -7.97 17.30 2.39
CA ARG A 22 -8.76 16.21 2.98
C ARG A 22 -8.05 14.89 2.73
N VAL A 23 -6.92 14.70 3.39
CA VAL A 23 -6.18 13.45 3.34
C VAL A 23 -6.90 12.42 4.19
N ILE A 24 -7.19 11.27 3.60
CA ILE A 24 -7.79 10.14 4.31
C ILE A 24 -6.73 9.53 5.23
N THR A 25 -6.97 9.55 6.53
CA THR A 25 -6.10 8.93 7.53
C THR A 25 -6.65 7.59 7.99
N THR A 26 -5.77 6.63 8.23
CA THR A 26 -6.14 5.27 8.64
C THR A 26 -5.30 4.80 9.82
N ALA A 27 -5.79 3.80 10.54
CA ALA A 27 -4.93 3.02 11.42
C ALA A 27 -3.90 2.24 10.61
N VAL A 28 -2.80 1.88 11.22
CA VAL A 28 -1.77 0.96 10.68
C VAL A 28 -1.35 1.21 9.22
N PRO A 29 -1.00 2.45 8.85
CA PRO A 29 -0.70 2.81 7.47
C PRO A 29 0.53 2.09 6.90
N PHE A 30 1.36 1.45 7.74
CA PHE A 30 2.50 0.64 7.31
C PHE A 30 2.09 -0.51 6.36
N LEU A 31 0.83 -0.93 6.40
CA LEU A 31 0.29 -1.95 5.50
C LEU A 31 0.28 -1.51 4.03
N LEU A 32 0.30 -0.21 3.76
CA LEU A 32 0.34 0.37 2.42
C LEU A 32 1.76 0.56 1.88
N ILE A 33 2.80 0.42 2.72
CA ILE A 33 4.19 0.61 2.29
C ILE A 33 4.64 -0.62 1.49
N ALA A 34 5.21 -0.40 0.31
CA ALA A 34 5.85 -1.46 -0.47
C ALA A 34 7.08 -1.98 0.28
N ALA A 35 7.03 -3.21 0.74
CA ALA A 35 8.12 -3.80 1.52
C ALA A 35 9.19 -4.45 0.65
N ASP A 36 8.84 -4.95 -0.54
CA ASP A 36 9.77 -5.64 -1.44
C ASP A 36 10.39 -4.71 -2.50
N ALA A 37 11.65 -4.96 -2.81
CA ALA A 37 12.43 -4.14 -3.75
C ALA A 37 11.98 -4.30 -5.21
N ARG A 38 11.37 -5.45 -5.60
CA ARG A 38 10.90 -5.65 -6.97
C ARG A 38 9.74 -4.70 -7.29
N ALA A 39 8.68 -4.74 -6.53
CA ALA A 39 7.51 -3.88 -6.73
C ALA A 39 7.86 -2.41 -6.49
N ALA A 40 8.68 -2.13 -5.47
CA ALA A 40 9.19 -0.79 -5.19
C ALA A 40 9.97 -0.19 -6.36
N GLY A 41 10.73 -0.99 -7.09
CA GLY A 41 11.45 -0.56 -8.29
C GLY A 41 10.57 -0.28 -9.50
N MET A 42 9.27 -0.63 -9.43
CA MET A 42 8.28 -0.45 -10.49
C MET A 42 7.15 0.53 -10.09
N GLY A 43 7.39 1.45 -9.16
CA GLY A 43 6.37 2.43 -8.75
C GLY A 43 5.40 1.91 -7.71
N ASP A 44 5.82 1.01 -6.84
CA ASP A 44 4.98 0.39 -5.80
C ASP A 44 3.75 -0.34 -6.37
N LEU A 45 3.93 -1.09 -7.48
CA LEU A 45 2.90 -1.90 -8.13
C LEU A 45 3.23 -3.39 -8.12
N GLY A 46 2.21 -4.24 -8.09
CA GLY A 46 2.43 -5.68 -8.02
C GLY A 46 1.20 -6.56 -8.32
N ILE A 47 0.05 -5.98 -8.63
CA ILE A 47 -1.21 -6.71 -8.81
C ILE A 47 -1.18 -7.66 -10.01
N ALA A 48 -0.64 -7.19 -11.15
CA ALA A 48 -0.62 -7.93 -12.41
C ALA A 48 0.78 -8.39 -12.84
N THR A 49 1.80 -8.20 -12.01
CA THR A 49 3.14 -8.75 -12.27
C THR A 49 3.14 -10.28 -12.20
N SER A 50 4.15 -10.93 -12.80
CA SER A 50 4.34 -12.39 -12.64
C SER A 50 4.45 -12.76 -11.15
N ALA A 51 4.07 -14.01 -10.83
CA ALA A 51 4.16 -14.54 -9.47
C ALA A 51 5.59 -14.48 -8.92
N ASP A 52 5.72 -14.08 -7.67
CA ASP A 52 6.97 -14.08 -6.91
C ASP A 52 6.71 -14.33 -5.43
N VAL A 53 7.76 -14.42 -4.63
CA VAL A 53 7.66 -14.71 -3.19
C VAL A 53 6.90 -13.62 -2.43
N PHE A 54 6.95 -12.37 -2.88
CA PHE A 54 6.29 -11.23 -2.23
C PHE A 54 4.86 -10.98 -2.70
N SER A 55 4.31 -11.86 -3.53
CA SER A 55 2.93 -11.76 -4.03
C SER A 55 1.86 -11.69 -2.94
N GLN A 56 2.17 -12.14 -1.70
CA GLN A 56 1.26 -12.05 -0.55
C GLN A 56 0.77 -10.63 -0.27
N GLN A 57 1.66 -9.64 -0.40
CA GLN A 57 1.31 -8.24 -0.18
C GLN A 57 0.46 -7.66 -1.31
N TRP A 58 0.69 -8.12 -2.54
CA TRP A 58 0.12 -7.50 -3.74
C TRP A 58 -1.14 -8.22 -4.21
N ASN A 59 -0.98 -9.49 -4.58
CA ASN A 59 -2.04 -10.33 -5.09
C ASN A 59 -1.71 -11.81 -4.80
N PRO A 60 -2.24 -12.39 -3.72
CA PRO A 60 -1.95 -13.78 -3.37
C PRO A 60 -2.47 -14.79 -4.40
N ALA A 61 -3.43 -14.43 -5.28
CA ALA A 61 -3.93 -15.32 -6.32
C ALA A 61 -2.83 -15.71 -7.34
N LYS A 62 -1.77 -14.91 -7.47
CA LYS A 62 -0.62 -15.20 -8.33
C LYS A 62 0.11 -16.49 -7.95
N TYR A 63 0.10 -16.89 -6.67
CA TYR A 63 0.80 -18.11 -6.25
C TYR A 63 0.31 -19.39 -6.93
N ALA A 64 -0.93 -19.42 -7.40
CA ALA A 64 -1.44 -20.54 -8.19
C ALA A 64 -0.75 -20.68 -9.57
N PHE A 65 -0.07 -19.62 -10.02
CA PHE A 65 0.74 -19.58 -11.25
C PHE A 65 2.26 -19.52 -10.97
N ALA A 66 2.70 -19.68 -9.72
CA ALA A 66 4.12 -19.69 -9.41
C ALA A 66 4.82 -20.86 -10.12
N VAL A 67 5.93 -20.58 -10.82
CA VAL A 67 6.70 -21.60 -11.56
C VAL A 67 7.42 -22.53 -10.59
N GLU A 68 8.10 -21.97 -9.60
CA GLU A 68 8.76 -22.78 -8.57
C GLU A 68 7.77 -23.23 -7.50
N LYS A 69 7.93 -24.45 -7.02
CA LYS A 69 7.04 -25.05 -6.01
C LYS A 69 7.04 -24.30 -4.69
N THR A 70 8.19 -23.84 -4.26
CA THR A 70 8.36 -23.21 -2.94
C THR A 70 9.26 -22.00 -3.03
N GLY A 71 8.92 -20.95 -2.31
CA GLY A 71 9.76 -19.78 -2.17
C GLY A 71 9.76 -19.22 -0.75
N VAL A 72 10.91 -18.71 -0.35
CA VAL A 72 11.12 -17.94 0.88
C VAL A 72 11.76 -16.62 0.51
N GLY A 73 11.29 -15.53 1.07
CA GLY A 73 11.86 -14.20 0.82
C GLY A 73 11.90 -13.35 2.07
N VAL A 74 12.95 -12.56 2.17
CA VAL A 74 13.10 -11.53 3.20
C VAL A 74 13.35 -10.20 2.51
N SER A 75 12.73 -9.14 3.03
CA SER A 75 12.98 -7.77 2.57
C SER A 75 13.24 -6.84 3.74
N TYR A 76 13.99 -5.79 3.47
CA TYR A 76 14.31 -4.74 4.41
C TYR A 76 14.20 -3.38 3.72
N THR A 77 13.38 -2.52 4.30
CA THR A 77 13.11 -1.16 3.81
C THR A 77 13.37 -0.18 4.95
N PRO A 78 14.48 0.55 4.94
CA PRO A 78 14.67 1.70 5.84
C PRO A 78 13.59 2.74 5.58
N TYR A 79 13.20 3.49 6.60
CA TYR A 79 12.12 4.46 6.51
C TYR A 79 12.54 5.77 7.19
N LEU A 80 12.22 6.93 6.60
CA LEU A 80 12.60 8.26 7.12
C LEU A 80 14.11 8.43 7.37
N THR A 81 14.97 7.84 6.55
CA THR A 81 16.43 7.81 6.74
C THR A 81 17.08 9.18 6.79
N ASP A 82 16.45 10.21 6.23
CA ASP A 82 16.90 11.61 6.31
C ASP A 82 16.72 12.21 7.71
N LEU A 83 15.90 11.61 8.56
CA LEU A 83 15.58 12.09 9.90
C LEU A 83 16.16 11.20 11.01
N VAL A 84 16.01 9.89 10.88
CA VAL A 84 16.41 8.89 11.88
C VAL A 84 16.87 7.61 11.18
N ASN A 85 17.69 6.80 11.87
CA ASN A 85 18.28 5.60 11.28
C ASN A 85 17.70 4.28 11.80
N ASP A 86 16.74 4.34 12.71
CA ASP A 86 16.21 3.22 13.46
C ASP A 86 14.77 2.84 13.10
N ILE A 87 14.13 3.58 12.16
CA ILE A 87 12.83 3.23 11.63
C ILE A 87 13.00 2.33 10.40
N SER A 88 12.34 1.17 10.42
CA SER A 88 12.41 0.24 9.30
C SER A 88 11.21 -0.70 9.20
N LEU A 89 10.94 -1.16 7.98
CA LEU A 89 9.98 -2.20 7.67
C LEU A 89 10.72 -3.46 7.22
N GLY A 90 10.54 -4.54 7.96
CA GLY A 90 10.99 -5.88 7.60
C GLY A 90 9.81 -6.73 7.14
N GLN A 91 10.03 -7.59 6.16
CA GLN A 91 9.03 -8.57 5.71
C GLN A 91 9.68 -9.92 5.47
N LEU A 92 9.00 -10.98 5.93
CA LEU A 92 9.33 -12.37 5.67
C LEU A 92 8.13 -13.03 4.98
N ASN A 93 8.39 -13.70 3.86
CA ASN A 93 7.36 -14.39 3.07
C ASN A 93 7.73 -15.85 2.86
N TYR A 94 6.71 -16.68 2.83
CA TYR A 94 6.81 -18.08 2.44
C TYR A 94 5.61 -18.44 1.57
N TYR A 95 5.84 -19.20 0.48
CA TYR A 95 4.75 -19.85 -0.24
C TYR A 95 5.12 -21.28 -0.62
N ASN A 96 4.08 -22.10 -0.79
CA ASN A 96 4.20 -23.44 -1.32
C ASN A 96 3.02 -23.75 -2.25
N ARG A 97 3.31 -24.02 -3.51
CA ARG A 97 2.37 -24.54 -4.50
C ARG A 97 2.36 -26.06 -4.35
N PHE A 98 1.46 -26.59 -3.53
CA PHE A 98 1.46 -28.00 -3.14
C PHE A 98 0.74 -28.90 -4.15
N THR A 99 -0.04 -28.34 -5.08
CA THR A 99 -0.60 -29.02 -6.25
C THR A 99 -0.43 -28.13 -7.49
N GLU A 100 -0.72 -28.66 -8.67
CA GLU A 100 -0.70 -27.89 -9.92
C GLU A 100 -1.64 -26.68 -9.90
N ARG A 101 -2.70 -26.71 -9.07
CA ARG A 101 -3.75 -25.70 -9.05
C ARG A 101 -3.85 -24.92 -7.76
N SER A 102 -3.15 -25.32 -6.71
CA SER A 102 -3.35 -24.77 -5.37
C SER A 102 -2.03 -24.40 -4.71
N ALA A 103 -2.02 -23.26 -4.06
CA ALA A 103 -0.91 -22.84 -3.23
C ALA A 103 -1.43 -22.22 -1.92
N PHE A 104 -0.62 -22.30 -0.88
CA PHE A 104 -0.78 -21.49 0.32
C PHE A 104 0.47 -20.63 0.53
N ALA A 105 0.28 -19.52 1.22
CA ALA A 105 1.39 -18.65 1.58
C ALA A 105 1.15 -18.04 2.96
N ALA A 106 2.24 -17.60 3.57
CA ALA A 106 2.23 -16.87 4.82
C ALA A 106 3.26 -15.74 4.77
N SER A 107 2.96 -14.65 5.45
CA SER A 107 3.91 -13.55 5.59
C SER A 107 3.86 -12.95 6.99
N LEU A 108 4.97 -12.35 7.37
CA LEU A 108 5.11 -11.54 8.57
C LEU A 108 5.72 -10.21 8.16
N ARG A 109 5.06 -9.11 8.52
CA ARG A 109 5.58 -7.74 8.37
C ARG A 109 5.75 -7.12 9.74
N PHE A 110 6.90 -6.53 9.96
CA PHE A 110 7.24 -5.85 11.20
C PHE A 110 7.73 -4.43 10.88
N PHE A 111 7.06 -3.44 11.45
CA PHE A 111 7.41 -2.04 11.33
C PHE A 111 7.86 -1.51 12.68
N GLY A 112 9.15 -1.29 12.82
CA GLY A 112 9.76 -0.70 14.02
C GLY A 112 9.91 0.81 13.84
N LEU A 113 9.51 1.58 14.84
CA LEU A 113 9.57 3.05 14.83
C LEU A 113 10.76 3.60 15.62
N GLY A 114 11.72 2.73 15.96
CA GLY A 114 12.90 3.12 16.74
C GLY A 114 12.61 3.23 18.22
N ASP A 115 13.60 3.69 18.95
CA ASP A 115 13.57 3.87 20.39
C ASP A 115 13.29 5.32 20.75
N ILE A 116 12.31 5.55 21.63
CA ILE A 116 11.93 6.88 22.13
C ILE A 116 12.30 6.95 23.62
N GLU A 117 13.18 7.90 23.97
CA GLU A 117 13.50 8.21 25.34
C GLU A 117 12.49 9.19 25.93
N LEU A 118 11.78 8.75 26.97
CA LEU A 118 10.81 9.56 27.71
C LEU A 118 11.42 9.96 29.05
N ARG A 119 11.24 11.24 29.45
CA ARG A 119 11.65 11.79 30.73
C ARG A 119 10.56 12.68 31.27
N GLU A 120 10.24 12.56 32.56
CA GLU A 120 9.33 13.50 33.21
C GLU A 120 10.03 14.83 33.51
N ASN A 121 11.30 14.75 33.99
CA ASN A 121 12.17 15.89 34.30
C ASN A 121 13.50 15.75 33.57
N PHE A 122 14.21 16.86 33.42
CA PHE A 122 15.51 16.90 32.72
C PHE A 122 16.58 15.98 33.34
N ASP A 123 16.58 15.82 34.66
CA ASP A 123 17.58 15.04 35.41
C ASP A 123 17.16 13.57 35.60
N ASP A 124 16.00 13.15 35.14
CA ASP A 124 15.50 11.78 35.29
C ASP A 124 16.22 10.80 34.37
N VAL A 125 16.34 9.55 34.80
CA VAL A 125 16.76 8.46 33.91
C VAL A 125 15.70 8.22 32.89
N PRO A 126 16.04 8.23 31.57
CA PRO A 126 15.04 8.06 30.54
C PRO A 126 14.40 6.67 30.60
N PHE A 127 13.10 6.63 30.40
CA PHE A 127 12.37 5.41 30.12
C PHE A 127 12.30 5.21 28.60
N VAL A 128 12.83 4.09 28.09
CA VAL A 128 12.87 3.79 26.67
C VAL A 128 11.65 2.99 26.27
N VAL A 129 10.93 3.46 25.26
CA VAL A 129 9.83 2.74 24.58
C VAL A 129 10.18 2.50 23.14
N SER A 130 9.81 1.33 22.59
CA SER A 130 10.06 0.92 21.19
C SER A 130 8.73 0.65 20.50
N PRO A 131 8.03 1.70 19.99
CA PRO A 131 6.77 1.53 19.31
C PRO A 131 6.94 0.67 18.06
N ASN A 132 5.99 -0.23 17.84
CA ASN A 132 6.06 -1.13 16.70
C ASN A 132 4.67 -1.58 16.22
N GLU A 133 4.63 -2.03 14.98
CA GLU A 133 3.43 -2.62 14.36
C GLU A 133 3.80 -3.95 13.71
N LEU A 134 2.88 -4.90 13.76
CA LEU A 134 3.06 -6.25 13.24
C LEU A 134 1.83 -6.67 12.45
N ALA A 135 2.04 -7.31 11.31
CA ALA A 135 0.99 -8.04 10.59
C ALA A 135 1.46 -9.46 10.25
N VAL A 136 0.56 -10.42 10.46
CA VAL A 136 0.76 -11.83 10.09
C VAL A 136 -0.36 -12.21 9.14
N ASP A 137 0.01 -12.69 7.95
CA ASP A 137 -0.92 -13.06 6.89
C ASP A 137 -0.81 -14.55 6.57
N VAL A 138 -1.96 -15.16 6.27
CA VAL A 138 -2.02 -16.49 5.67
C VAL A 138 -3.00 -16.45 4.50
N SER A 139 -2.64 -17.02 3.37
CA SER A 139 -3.51 -17.08 2.19
C SER A 139 -3.57 -18.48 1.58
N TYR A 140 -4.70 -18.73 0.92
CA TYR A 140 -4.92 -19.87 0.06
C TYR A 140 -5.32 -19.38 -1.33
N SER A 141 -4.65 -19.86 -2.36
CA SER A 141 -4.93 -19.57 -3.77
C SER A 141 -5.30 -20.82 -4.54
N LEU A 142 -6.27 -20.69 -5.44
CA LEU A 142 -6.79 -21.75 -6.26
C LEU A 142 -6.94 -21.29 -7.71
N GLN A 143 -6.35 -22.04 -8.62
CA GLN A 143 -6.55 -21.88 -10.06
C GLN A 143 -7.91 -22.46 -10.45
N LEU A 144 -8.81 -21.58 -10.90
CA LEU A 144 -10.17 -21.94 -11.29
C LEU A 144 -10.27 -22.39 -12.75
N SER A 145 -9.40 -21.85 -13.61
CA SER A 145 -9.22 -22.26 -15.01
C SER A 145 -7.73 -22.25 -15.38
N SER A 146 -7.37 -22.65 -16.59
CA SER A 146 -5.98 -22.56 -17.09
C SER A 146 -5.41 -21.14 -17.01
N SER A 147 -6.26 -20.11 -17.08
CA SER A 147 -5.84 -18.70 -17.15
C SER A 147 -6.28 -17.85 -15.97
N PHE A 148 -7.07 -18.35 -15.02
CA PHE A 148 -7.62 -17.56 -13.93
C PHE A 148 -7.54 -18.25 -12.57
N SER A 149 -7.12 -17.51 -11.57
CA SER A 149 -7.08 -17.92 -10.16
C SER A 149 -7.72 -16.90 -9.23
N MET A 150 -8.13 -17.38 -8.06
CA MET A 150 -8.57 -16.55 -6.95
C MET A 150 -7.83 -16.92 -5.66
N ALA A 151 -7.79 -15.99 -4.73
CA ALA A 151 -7.26 -16.23 -3.39
C ALA A 151 -8.05 -15.48 -2.33
N VAL A 152 -7.99 -16.03 -1.12
CA VAL A 152 -8.44 -15.38 0.10
C VAL A 152 -7.28 -15.36 1.07
N ALA A 153 -7.04 -14.23 1.72
CA ALA A 153 -6.07 -14.11 2.80
C ALA A 153 -6.73 -13.63 4.08
N GLY A 154 -6.29 -14.18 5.22
CA GLY A 154 -6.60 -13.70 6.55
C GLY A 154 -5.39 -13.02 7.14
N ARG A 155 -5.59 -11.90 7.82
CA ARG A 155 -4.54 -11.06 8.40
C ARG A 155 -4.86 -10.77 9.86
N TYR A 156 -3.89 -10.99 10.75
CA TYR A 156 -3.90 -10.47 12.09
C TYR A 156 -2.98 -9.25 12.16
N ILE A 157 -3.45 -8.16 12.77
CA ILE A 157 -2.75 -6.88 12.86
C ILE A 157 -2.64 -6.52 14.34
N ARG A 158 -1.44 -6.11 14.76
CA ARG A 158 -1.16 -5.59 16.11
C ARG A 158 -0.39 -4.28 15.98
N SER A 159 -0.83 -3.27 16.70
CA SER A 159 -0.17 -1.97 16.80
C SER A 159 0.12 -1.62 18.24
N GLN A 160 1.36 -1.28 18.55
CA GLN A 160 1.84 -0.84 19.85
C GLN A 160 2.46 0.55 19.69
N LEU A 161 1.62 1.52 19.30
CA LEU A 161 2.02 2.91 19.13
C LEU A 161 1.73 3.76 20.37
N ARG A 162 0.89 3.26 21.28
CA ARG A 162 0.54 3.97 22.48
C ARG A 162 1.73 4.01 23.43
N ILE A 163 2.12 5.21 23.84
CA ILE A 163 3.17 5.45 24.80
C ILE A 163 2.54 5.34 26.20
N PRO A 164 3.14 4.57 27.14
CA PRO A 164 2.68 4.53 28.52
C PRO A 164 2.67 5.93 29.13
N ASP A 165 1.59 6.28 29.80
CA ASP A 165 1.51 7.50 30.62
C ASP A 165 1.68 7.15 32.11
N ALA A 166 1.77 8.19 32.96
CA ALA A 166 1.96 8.03 34.39
C ALA A 166 0.79 7.29 35.11
N LEU A 167 -0.32 7.02 34.40
CA LEU A 167 -1.55 6.44 34.94
C LEU A 167 -1.83 4.99 34.49
N GLY A 168 -1.07 4.44 33.55
CA GLY A 168 -1.32 3.07 33.11
C GLY A 168 -0.39 2.54 32.02
N ASP A 169 -0.36 1.22 31.91
CA ASP A 169 0.33 0.51 30.85
C ASP A 169 -0.37 0.73 29.50
N ALA A 170 0.43 0.99 28.47
CA ALA A 170 -0.08 1.07 27.10
C ALA A 170 -0.39 -0.33 26.56
N THR A 171 -1.67 -0.69 26.47
CA THR A 171 -2.08 -1.95 25.87
C THR A 171 -2.03 -1.87 24.35
N PRO A 172 -1.42 -2.85 23.64
CA PRO A 172 -1.45 -2.91 22.20
C PRO A 172 -2.88 -3.05 21.66
N ALA A 173 -3.17 -2.34 20.57
CA ALA A 173 -4.39 -2.56 19.80
C ALA A 173 -4.21 -3.73 18.83
N GLY A 174 -5.27 -4.48 18.58
CA GLY A 174 -5.26 -5.59 17.63
C GLY A 174 -6.58 -5.75 16.89
N THR A 175 -6.52 -6.20 15.64
CA THR A 175 -7.69 -6.47 14.81
C THR A 175 -7.37 -7.52 13.75
N PHE A 176 -8.40 -7.91 12.99
CA PHE A 176 -8.28 -8.85 11.88
C PHE A 176 -8.76 -8.19 10.59
N ALA A 177 -8.20 -8.64 9.47
CA ALA A 177 -8.63 -8.23 8.15
C ALA A 177 -8.66 -9.45 7.20
N VAL A 178 -9.40 -9.30 6.10
CA VAL A 178 -9.49 -10.29 5.04
C VAL A 178 -9.16 -9.61 3.71
N ASP A 179 -8.43 -10.32 2.85
CA ASP A 179 -8.20 -9.91 1.47
C ASP A 179 -8.87 -10.91 0.52
N VAL A 180 -9.41 -10.41 -0.60
CA VAL A 180 -9.95 -11.20 -1.71
C VAL A 180 -9.30 -10.76 -3.00
N ALA A 181 -8.63 -11.69 -3.67
CA ALA A 181 -7.83 -11.40 -4.85
C ALA A 181 -8.19 -12.31 -6.03
N GLY A 182 -8.02 -11.79 -7.24
CA GLY A 182 -8.12 -12.55 -8.47
C GLY A 182 -6.97 -12.20 -9.42
N TYR A 183 -6.53 -13.17 -10.19
CA TYR A 183 -5.43 -13.02 -11.13
C TYR A 183 -5.70 -13.77 -12.41
N TYR A 184 -5.48 -13.12 -13.52
CA TYR A 184 -5.57 -13.64 -14.87
C TYR A 184 -4.19 -13.62 -15.54
N GLN A 185 -3.85 -14.71 -16.21
CA GLN A 185 -2.68 -14.83 -17.06
C GLN A 185 -3.08 -15.57 -18.33
N SER A 186 -2.86 -14.97 -19.50
CA SER A 186 -3.09 -15.66 -20.77
C SER A 186 -2.00 -16.68 -21.05
N GLU A 187 -2.29 -17.60 -21.96
CA GLU A 187 -1.25 -18.34 -22.67
C GLU A 187 -0.34 -17.37 -23.43
N GLU A 188 0.81 -17.86 -23.85
CA GLU A 188 1.72 -17.12 -24.70
C GLU A 188 1.15 -17.05 -26.13
N LEU A 189 0.95 -15.84 -26.64
CA LEU A 189 0.39 -15.53 -27.92
C LEU A 189 1.50 -15.18 -28.90
N ALA A 190 1.53 -15.82 -30.07
CA ALA A 190 2.49 -15.49 -31.10
C ALA A 190 2.04 -14.25 -31.89
N PHE A 191 2.94 -13.27 -32.02
CA PHE A 191 2.86 -12.12 -32.88
C PHE A 191 3.97 -12.20 -33.94
N ASP A 192 3.96 -11.31 -34.94
CA ASP A 192 4.91 -11.40 -36.05
C ASP A 192 6.37 -11.30 -35.63
N ASP A 193 6.71 -10.40 -34.69
CA ASP A 193 8.09 -10.12 -34.26
C ASP A 193 8.39 -10.49 -32.80
N PHE A 194 7.42 -10.92 -32.02
CA PHE A 194 7.56 -11.29 -30.61
C PHE A 194 6.41 -12.19 -30.14
N ASN A 195 6.58 -12.84 -29.05
CA ASN A 195 5.46 -13.47 -28.33
C ASN A 195 4.99 -12.55 -27.21
N GLY A 196 3.71 -12.63 -26.86
CA GLY A 196 3.14 -11.78 -25.84
C GLY A 196 2.28 -12.52 -24.85
N ARG A 197 2.20 -12.01 -23.62
CA ARG A 197 1.34 -12.55 -22.57
C ARG A 197 0.62 -11.43 -21.85
N PHE A 198 -0.71 -11.54 -21.76
CA PHE A 198 -1.53 -10.60 -20.98
C PHE A 198 -1.63 -11.07 -19.52
N ARG A 199 -1.59 -10.13 -18.60
CA ARG A 199 -1.88 -10.32 -17.20
C ARG A 199 -2.87 -9.28 -16.71
N GLY A 200 -3.71 -9.67 -15.75
CA GLY A 200 -4.64 -8.78 -15.10
C GLY A 200 -4.91 -9.26 -13.69
N GLY A 201 -5.31 -8.36 -12.82
CA GLY A 201 -5.64 -8.75 -11.47
C GLY A 201 -6.37 -7.69 -10.70
N PHE A 202 -6.98 -8.12 -9.61
CA PHE A 202 -7.56 -7.27 -8.61
C PHE A 202 -7.24 -7.80 -7.21
N ASN A 203 -7.27 -6.89 -6.25
CA ASN A 203 -7.21 -7.25 -4.84
C ASN A 203 -7.98 -6.24 -4.00
N PHE A 204 -8.95 -6.73 -3.22
CA PHE A 204 -9.58 -5.99 -2.14
C PHE A 204 -8.86 -6.35 -0.86
N GLN A 205 -8.13 -5.40 -0.29
CA GLN A 205 -7.20 -5.65 0.82
C GLN A 205 -7.66 -4.99 2.10
N ASN A 206 -7.21 -5.56 3.23
CA ASN A 206 -7.38 -4.99 4.57
C ASN A 206 -8.85 -4.76 4.97
N MET A 207 -9.77 -5.55 4.42
CA MET A 207 -11.19 -5.45 4.77
C MET A 207 -11.40 -6.00 6.18
N GLY A 208 -11.72 -5.14 7.14
CA GLY A 208 -11.89 -5.54 8.53
C GLY A 208 -12.41 -4.43 9.42
N PRO A 209 -12.79 -4.78 10.67
CA PRO A 209 -13.28 -3.80 11.63
C PRO A 209 -12.23 -2.73 11.94
N LYS A 210 -12.71 -1.59 12.39
CA LYS A 210 -11.87 -0.48 12.84
C LYS A 210 -10.94 -0.92 13.98
N MET A 211 -9.77 -0.30 14.06
CA MET A 211 -8.83 -0.52 15.16
C MET A 211 -9.11 0.50 16.26
N ASN A 212 -9.36 0.00 17.46
CA ASN A 212 -9.53 0.83 18.65
C ASN A 212 -8.25 0.79 19.50
N TYR A 213 -7.62 1.94 19.66
CA TYR A 213 -6.43 2.11 20.51
C TYR A 213 -6.78 2.34 21.98
N ASN A 214 -8.05 2.51 22.33
CA ASN A 214 -8.52 2.84 23.66
C ASN A 214 -9.67 1.90 24.07
N ALA A 215 -9.34 0.77 24.69
CA ALA A 215 -10.32 -0.27 25.03
C ALA A 215 -11.42 0.20 26.00
N GLU A 216 -11.20 1.32 26.73
CA GLU A 216 -12.13 1.87 27.71
C GLU A 216 -13.09 2.91 27.11
N THR A 217 -12.82 3.38 25.89
CA THR A 217 -13.67 4.36 25.21
C THR A 217 -14.49 3.69 24.10
N SER A 218 -15.61 4.33 23.77
CA SER A 218 -16.55 3.86 22.75
C SER A 218 -15.89 3.68 21.37
N ASP A 219 -16.55 2.95 20.45
CA ASP A 219 -16.14 2.80 19.04
C ASP A 219 -15.92 4.14 18.30
N LEU A 220 -16.36 5.27 18.88
CA LEU A 220 -16.19 6.61 18.36
C LEU A 220 -14.72 7.09 18.29
N THR A 221 -13.78 6.37 18.92
CA THR A 221 -12.34 6.66 18.83
C THR A 221 -11.57 5.68 17.94
N ALA A 222 -12.29 4.75 17.32
CA ALA A 222 -11.69 3.72 16.48
C ALA A 222 -11.42 4.25 15.06
N ASN A 223 -10.23 3.95 14.51
CA ASN A 223 -9.81 4.34 13.18
C ASN A 223 -10.06 3.22 12.17
N PHE A 224 -10.42 3.59 10.94
CA PHE A 224 -10.56 2.65 9.83
C PHE A 224 -9.22 1.99 9.51
N LEU A 225 -9.24 0.69 9.17
CA LEU A 225 -8.12 0.05 8.51
C LEU A 225 -7.90 0.65 7.12
N PRO A 226 -6.68 0.56 6.56
CA PRO A 226 -6.40 1.01 5.19
C PRO A 226 -6.96 0.01 4.17
N SER A 227 -8.28 -0.23 4.25
CA SER A 227 -8.99 -1.03 3.27
C SER A 227 -8.82 -0.40 1.90
N ASN A 228 -8.44 -1.18 0.89
CA ASN A 228 -8.21 -0.64 -0.43
C ASN A 228 -8.61 -1.61 -1.54
N MET A 229 -8.96 -1.06 -2.68
CA MET A 229 -9.17 -1.75 -3.94
C MET A 229 -8.00 -1.46 -4.87
N LYS A 230 -7.39 -2.51 -5.39
CA LYS A 230 -6.32 -2.44 -6.38
C LYS A 230 -6.72 -3.17 -7.64
N LEU A 231 -6.52 -2.53 -8.79
CA LEU A 231 -6.77 -3.09 -10.11
C LEU A 231 -5.51 -2.91 -10.96
N GLY A 232 -5.06 -3.95 -11.62
CA GLY A 232 -3.84 -3.89 -12.42
C GLY A 232 -3.94 -4.68 -13.72
N GLY A 233 -3.18 -4.23 -14.71
CA GLY A 233 -2.97 -4.90 -15.98
C GLY A 233 -1.50 -4.91 -16.36
N GLY A 234 -1.09 -5.93 -17.08
CA GLY A 234 0.30 -6.08 -17.54
C GLY A 234 0.36 -6.80 -18.88
N PHE A 235 1.45 -6.55 -19.59
CA PHE A 235 1.76 -7.22 -20.83
C PHE A 235 3.26 -7.53 -20.92
N ASP A 236 3.57 -8.77 -21.26
CA ASP A 236 4.94 -9.22 -21.54
C ASP A 236 5.17 -9.20 -23.04
N PHE A 237 6.25 -8.55 -23.44
CA PHE A 237 6.86 -8.65 -24.77
C PHE A 237 8.04 -9.63 -24.69
N ILE A 238 7.91 -10.81 -25.26
CA ILE A 238 8.90 -11.88 -25.26
C ILE A 238 9.53 -11.90 -26.65
N PHE A 239 10.70 -11.24 -26.77
CA PHE A 239 11.36 -11.08 -28.07
C PHE A 239 12.13 -12.34 -28.50
N ASP A 240 12.77 -12.99 -27.54
CA ASP A 240 13.52 -14.23 -27.71
C ASP A 240 13.73 -14.92 -26.34
N GLU A 241 14.50 -15.99 -26.31
CA GLU A 241 14.82 -16.74 -25.08
C GLU A 241 15.58 -15.92 -24.03
N TYR A 242 16.17 -14.77 -24.43
CA TYR A 242 17.02 -13.96 -23.58
C TYR A 242 16.39 -12.62 -23.19
N ASN A 243 15.50 -12.09 -24.02
CA ASN A 243 15.04 -10.71 -23.91
C ASN A 243 13.52 -10.64 -23.72
N LYS A 244 13.10 -10.11 -22.58
CA LYS A 244 11.70 -9.88 -22.25
C LYS A 244 11.52 -8.49 -21.64
N ILE A 245 10.49 -7.77 -22.09
CA ILE A 245 10.05 -6.51 -21.49
C ILE A 245 8.64 -6.72 -20.96
N THR A 246 8.40 -6.37 -19.71
CA THR A 246 7.07 -6.38 -19.10
C THR A 246 6.65 -4.94 -18.79
N LEU A 247 5.46 -4.56 -19.23
CA LEU A 247 4.83 -3.29 -18.87
C LEU A 247 3.63 -3.55 -17.97
N ASN A 248 3.50 -2.77 -16.90
CA ASN A 248 2.40 -2.88 -15.95
C ASN A 248 1.80 -1.51 -15.64
N ALA A 249 0.49 -1.50 -15.41
CA ALA A 249 -0.25 -0.35 -14.91
C ALA A 249 -1.16 -0.79 -13.77
N GLU A 250 -1.27 0.04 -12.74
CA GLU A 250 -2.08 -0.24 -11.57
C GLU A 250 -2.82 1.02 -11.13
N VAL A 251 -4.05 0.84 -10.67
CA VAL A 251 -4.88 1.89 -10.08
C VAL A 251 -5.36 1.41 -8.72
N ASN A 252 -5.26 2.28 -7.71
CA ASN A 252 -5.65 1.98 -6.34
C ASN A 252 -6.59 3.04 -5.79
N LYS A 253 -7.53 2.63 -4.95
CA LYS A 253 -8.40 3.52 -4.17
C LYS A 253 -8.52 3.00 -2.75
N LEU A 254 -8.37 3.90 -1.77
CA LEU A 254 -8.74 3.60 -0.39
C LEU A 254 -10.26 3.48 -0.28
N LEU A 255 -10.72 2.39 0.34
CA LEU A 255 -12.12 2.12 0.63
C LEU A 255 -12.46 2.60 2.06
N VAL A 256 -12.13 3.84 2.32
CA VAL A 256 -12.31 4.53 3.61
C VAL A 256 -13.05 5.83 3.34
N PRO A 257 -14.08 6.16 4.12
CA PRO A 257 -14.85 7.38 3.90
C PRO A 257 -13.96 8.63 3.91
N THR A 258 -14.32 9.59 3.06
CA THR A 258 -13.63 10.88 3.01
C THR A 258 -14.02 11.72 4.21
N PRO A 259 -13.06 12.30 4.96
CA PRO A 259 -13.36 13.23 6.04
C PRO A 259 -14.20 14.41 5.53
N GLN A 260 -15.26 14.75 6.25
CA GLN A 260 -16.19 15.80 5.87
C GLN A 260 -15.66 17.18 6.28
N GLU A 261 -16.12 18.24 5.59
CA GLU A 261 -15.83 19.61 5.99
C GLU A 261 -16.56 19.95 7.29
N ILE A 262 -15.89 20.73 8.15
CA ILE A 262 -16.54 21.28 9.32
C ILE A 262 -17.41 22.44 8.84
N THR A 263 -18.71 22.28 8.98
CA THR A 263 -19.74 23.27 8.65
C THR A 263 -20.59 23.56 9.89
N ASP A 264 -21.34 24.64 9.90
CA ASP A 264 -22.32 24.90 10.95
C ASP A 264 -23.43 23.85 10.90
N ILE A 265 -23.25 22.77 11.65
CA ILE A 265 -24.19 21.64 11.69
C ILE A 265 -25.23 21.80 12.80
N ASN A 266 -24.92 22.59 13.82
CA ASN A 266 -25.82 22.88 14.94
C ASN A 266 -26.81 24.04 14.67
N GLY A 267 -26.54 24.85 13.61
CA GLY A 267 -27.39 25.92 13.14
C GLY A 267 -27.33 27.20 14.02
N ASP A 268 -26.23 27.37 14.76
CA ASP A 268 -26.05 28.58 15.62
C ASP A 268 -25.48 29.81 14.86
N GLY A 269 -25.09 29.62 13.59
CA GLY A 269 -24.54 30.64 12.70
C GLY A 269 -23.03 30.81 12.80
N GLU A 270 -22.33 29.98 13.59
CA GLU A 270 -20.88 30.00 13.76
C GLU A 270 -20.29 28.61 13.52
N ILE A 271 -19.18 28.54 12.79
CA ILE A 271 -18.42 27.28 12.64
C ILE A 271 -17.42 27.22 13.79
N ASN A 272 -17.58 26.24 14.68
CA ASN A 272 -16.79 26.16 15.91
C ASN A 272 -16.39 24.68 16.27
N GLY A 273 -15.74 24.51 17.44
CA GLY A 273 -15.28 23.19 17.89
C GLY A 273 -16.40 22.19 18.18
N LEU A 274 -17.62 22.66 18.47
CA LEU A 274 -18.77 21.79 18.70
C LEU A 274 -19.22 21.14 17.38
N ASP A 275 -19.27 21.90 16.29
CA ASP A 275 -19.56 21.38 14.95
C ASP A 275 -18.55 20.33 14.53
N GLY A 276 -17.26 20.61 14.75
CA GLY A 276 -16.19 19.66 14.50
C GLY A 276 -16.37 18.36 15.29
N THR A 277 -16.81 18.44 16.55
CA THR A 277 -17.08 17.26 17.38
C THR A 277 -18.25 16.47 16.81
N ILE A 278 -19.35 17.10 16.47
CA ILE A 278 -20.54 16.44 15.92
C ILE A 278 -20.19 15.73 14.60
N ILE A 279 -19.47 16.41 13.69
CA ILE A 279 -19.07 15.85 12.40
C ILE A 279 -18.13 14.65 12.59
N ASN A 280 -17.16 14.76 13.49
CA ASN A 280 -16.25 13.65 13.80
C ASN A 280 -16.98 12.45 14.42
N ASP A 281 -17.96 12.69 15.31
CA ASP A 281 -18.76 11.61 15.89
C ASP A 281 -19.63 10.93 14.84
N GLN A 282 -20.20 11.68 13.90
CA GLN A 282 -20.91 11.11 12.75
C GLN A 282 -19.99 10.26 11.88
N TYR A 283 -18.81 10.76 11.51
CA TYR A 283 -17.79 10.04 10.76
C TYR A 283 -17.36 8.76 11.49
N ASN A 284 -17.11 8.87 12.77
CA ASN A 284 -16.69 7.74 13.60
C ASN A 284 -17.82 6.74 13.87
N SER A 285 -19.07 7.10 13.68
CA SER A 285 -20.21 6.18 13.76
C SER A 285 -20.40 5.30 12.53
N ILE A 286 -19.77 5.66 11.39
CA ILE A 286 -19.87 4.89 10.14
C ILE A 286 -19.27 3.49 10.36
N GLY A 287 -20.05 2.44 10.12
CA GLY A 287 -19.55 1.07 10.16
C GLY A 287 -18.54 0.79 9.05
N TRP A 288 -17.54 -0.04 9.29
CA TRP A 288 -16.46 -0.30 8.33
C TRP A 288 -16.96 -0.85 6.97
N VAL A 289 -17.98 -1.72 6.96
CA VAL A 289 -18.56 -2.24 5.71
C VAL A 289 -19.28 -1.14 4.94
N SER A 290 -20.13 -0.35 5.61
CA SER A 290 -20.84 0.76 4.96
C SER A 290 -19.86 1.83 4.48
N GLY A 291 -18.81 2.10 5.25
CA GLY A 291 -17.74 3.03 4.86
C GLY A 291 -17.04 2.63 3.58
N MET A 292 -16.76 1.35 3.38
CA MET A 292 -16.16 0.85 2.13
C MET A 292 -17.02 1.17 0.90
N PHE A 293 -18.34 1.05 0.99
CA PHE A 293 -19.23 1.38 -0.13
C PHE A 293 -19.45 2.89 -0.28
N GLN A 294 -19.52 3.63 0.82
CA GLN A 294 -19.68 5.08 0.80
C GLN A 294 -18.49 5.79 0.17
N SER A 295 -17.27 5.24 0.36
CA SER A 295 -16.02 5.82 -0.16
C SER A 295 -15.98 6.04 -1.68
N PHE A 296 -16.97 5.58 -2.43
CA PHE A 296 -17.08 5.82 -3.88
C PHE A 296 -17.90 7.07 -4.24
N SER A 297 -18.54 7.72 -3.26
CA SER A 297 -19.46 8.82 -3.55
C SER A 297 -19.64 9.82 -2.38
N ASP A 298 -18.72 9.84 -1.42
CA ASP A 298 -18.84 10.65 -0.19
C ASP A 298 -17.92 11.88 -0.17
N ALA A 299 -17.09 12.08 -1.18
CA ALA A 299 -16.27 13.28 -1.27
C ALA A 299 -17.12 14.55 -1.42
N PRO A 300 -16.95 15.55 -0.54
CA PRO A 300 -17.74 16.79 -0.56
C PRO A 300 -17.68 17.56 -1.88
N GLY A 301 -16.57 17.50 -2.61
CA GLY A 301 -16.40 18.07 -3.95
C GLY A 301 -17.01 17.25 -5.08
N GLY A 302 -17.76 16.16 -4.77
CA GLY A 302 -18.42 15.28 -5.71
C GLY A 302 -17.46 14.48 -6.56
N ILE A 303 -17.90 14.04 -7.75
CA ILE A 303 -17.13 13.13 -8.65
C ILE A 303 -15.73 13.65 -8.97
N SER A 304 -15.54 14.96 -9.07
CA SER A 304 -14.23 15.55 -9.36
C SER A 304 -13.23 15.30 -8.21
N GLU A 305 -13.68 15.32 -6.98
CA GLU A 305 -12.85 15.01 -5.81
C GLU A 305 -12.67 13.50 -5.64
N GLU A 306 -13.72 12.71 -5.87
CA GLU A 306 -13.63 11.24 -5.88
C GLU A 306 -12.55 10.72 -6.82
N LEU A 307 -12.44 11.30 -8.02
CA LEU A 307 -11.40 10.91 -8.98
C LEU A 307 -9.98 11.26 -8.49
N LYS A 308 -9.82 12.24 -7.61
CA LYS A 308 -8.52 12.59 -7.02
C LYS A 308 -8.06 11.59 -5.96
N GLU A 309 -8.95 10.74 -5.44
CA GLU A 309 -8.62 9.69 -4.46
C GLU A 309 -8.00 8.45 -5.09
N PHE A 310 -8.07 8.34 -6.41
CA PHE A 310 -7.37 7.28 -7.12
C PHE A 310 -5.89 7.61 -7.26
N THR A 311 -5.06 6.68 -6.79
CA THR A 311 -3.63 6.66 -7.11
C THR A 311 -3.39 5.75 -8.31
N TRP A 312 -2.35 6.02 -9.07
CA TRP A 312 -1.98 5.16 -10.19
C TRP A 312 -0.46 5.02 -10.30
N ALA A 313 -0.05 3.90 -10.85
CA ALA A 313 1.36 3.59 -11.08
C ALA A 313 1.57 2.95 -12.45
N LEU A 314 2.73 3.24 -13.04
CA LEU A 314 3.23 2.60 -14.25
C LEU A 314 4.59 1.99 -13.93
N GLY A 315 4.82 0.77 -14.39
CA GLY A 315 6.08 0.07 -14.17
C GLY A 315 6.52 -0.70 -15.41
N ALA A 316 7.82 -0.75 -15.62
CA ALA A 316 8.47 -1.54 -16.65
C ALA A 316 9.57 -2.40 -16.03
N GLU A 317 9.67 -3.66 -16.46
CA GLU A 317 10.74 -4.58 -16.10
C GLU A 317 11.36 -5.15 -17.38
N TYR A 318 12.66 -4.95 -17.57
CA TYR A 318 13.43 -5.64 -18.60
C TYR A 318 14.17 -6.81 -17.97
N SER A 319 14.02 -7.98 -18.54
CA SER A 319 14.67 -9.22 -18.12
C SER A 319 15.61 -9.70 -19.22
N TYR A 320 16.87 -9.93 -18.84
CA TYR A 320 17.88 -10.54 -19.68
C TYR A 320 18.25 -11.90 -19.14
N GLN A 321 17.98 -12.97 -19.91
CA GLN A 321 18.22 -14.39 -19.57
C GLN A 321 17.52 -14.82 -18.24
N ASP A 322 16.44 -14.14 -17.85
CA ASP A 322 15.82 -14.30 -16.53
C ASP A 322 16.77 -14.16 -15.32
N ALA A 323 17.99 -13.70 -15.59
CA ALA A 323 19.06 -13.54 -14.61
C ALA A 323 19.28 -12.08 -14.20
N PHE A 324 19.31 -11.16 -15.16
CA PHE A 324 19.48 -9.74 -14.90
C PHE A 324 18.17 -9.01 -15.16
N LEU A 325 17.74 -8.22 -14.20
CA LEU A 325 16.47 -7.51 -14.19
C LEU A 325 16.71 -6.02 -13.96
N PHE A 326 16.14 -5.18 -14.81
CA PHE A 326 16.16 -3.72 -14.66
C PHE A 326 14.74 -3.21 -14.64
N ARG A 327 14.45 -2.25 -13.75
CA ARG A 327 13.11 -1.76 -13.50
C ARG A 327 13.06 -0.25 -13.47
N LEU A 328 11.96 0.26 -13.98
CA LEU A 328 11.57 1.66 -13.89
C LEU A 328 10.13 1.72 -13.44
N GLY A 329 9.82 2.69 -12.61
CA GLY A 329 8.47 2.93 -12.16
C GLY A 329 8.16 4.40 -11.96
N TYR A 330 6.90 4.73 -12.04
CA TYR A 330 6.35 6.03 -11.68
C TYR A 330 5.05 5.84 -10.90
N PHE A 331 4.95 6.53 -9.79
CA PHE A 331 3.76 6.57 -8.93
C PHE A 331 3.21 7.98 -8.86
N ASN A 332 1.88 8.09 -8.89
CA ASN A 332 1.19 9.36 -8.79
C ASN A 332 0.01 9.30 -7.82
N GLU A 333 -0.02 10.24 -6.90
CA GLU A 333 -1.12 10.58 -6.02
C GLU A 333 -1.46 12.06 -6.20
N ASN A 334 -2.74 12.39 -6.13
CA ASN A 334 -3.19 13.77 -6.33
C ASN A 334 -2.67 14.70 -5.22
N GLU A 335 -2.40 15.97 -5.56
CA GLU A 335 -1.84 16.96 -4.63
C GLU A 335 -2.77 17.25 -3.45
N ASP A 336 -4.08 17.18 -3.66
CA ASP A 336 -5.10 17.41 -2.63
C ASP A 336 -5.31 16.18 -1.71
N LYS A 337 -4.71 15.02 -2.02
CA LYS A 337 -4.96 13.74 -1.32
C LYS A 337 -3.71 13.05 -0.76
N GLY A 338 -2.56 13.75 -0.74
CA GLY A 338 -1.31 13.25 -0.17
C GLY A 338 -0.07 13.62 -0.97
N ALA A 339 -0.22 14.02 -2.25
CA ALA A 339 0.81 14.61 -3.09
C ALA A 339 2.06 13.73 -3.34
N ARG A 340 1.98 12.41 -3.12
CA ARG A 340 3.12 11.52 -3.37
C ARG A 340 3.28 11.29 -4.87
N LYS A 341 4.38 11.76 -5.42
CA LYS A 341 4.79 11.52 -6.80
C LYS A 341 6.26 11.15 -6.78
N PHE A 342 6.62 10.04 -7.40
CA PHE A 342 8.01 9.61 -7.44
C PHE A 342 8.33 8.74 -8.64
N PHE A 343 9.59 8.77 -9.03
CA PHE A 343 10.20 7.78 -9.90
C PHE A 343 10.89 6.72 -9.03
N SER A 344 10.88 5.49 -9.50
CA SER A 344 11.62 4.40 -8.89
C SER A 344 12.47 3.66 -9.90
N PHE A 345 13.59 3.16 -9.43
CA PHE A 345 14.54 2.39 -10.20
C PHE A 345 14.82 1.09 -9.45
N GLY A 346 14.97 0.00 -10.18
CA GLY A 346 15.27 -1.30 -9.58
C GLY A 346 16.25 -2.08 -10.39
N ALA A 347 17.03 -2.91 -9.72
CA ALA A 347 17.87 -3.93 -10.33
C ALA A 347 17.69 -5.26 -9.60
N GLY A 348 17.76 -6.36 -10.34
CA GLY A 348 17.67 -7.70 -9.78
C GLY A 348 18.70 -8.61 -10.42
N PHE A 349 19.19 -9.57 -9.64
CA PHE A 349 20.07 -10.61 -10.11
C PHE A 349 19.60 -11.95 -9.57
N LYS A 350 19.37 -12.91 -10.47
CA LYS A 350 18.97 -14.29 -10.15
C LYS A 350 20.08 -15.25 -10.56
N TYR A 351 20.49 -16.08 -9.62
CA TYR A 351 21.42 -17.18 -9.89
C TYR A 351 20.92 -18.45 -9.18
N ASN A 352 20.61 -19.45 -9.96
CA ASN A 352 20.00 -20.69 -9.48
C ASN A 352 18.74 -20.43 -8.66
N VAL A 353 18.78 -20.78 -7.37
CA VAL A 353 17.66 -20.63 -6.42
C VAL A 353 17.61 -19.27 -5.75
N VAL A 354 18.67 -18.45 -5.88
CA VAL A 354 18.82 -17.16 -5.18
C VAL A 354 18.49 -16.02 -6.11
N LYS A 355 17.71 -15.06 -5.63
CA LYS A 355 17.47 -13.77 -6.31
C LYS A 355 17.66 -12.64 -5.33
N ILE A 356 18.40 -11.63 -5.74
CA ILE A 356 18.63 -10.39 -4.99
C ILE A 356 18.01 -9.25 -5.80
N ASP A 357 17.19 -8.45 -5.16
CA ASP A 357 16.61 -7.25 -5.75
C ASP A 357 16.98 -6.03 -4.90
N VAL A 358 17.26 -4.92 -5.57
CA VAL A 358 17.53 -3.61 -4.96
C VAL A 358 16.68 -2.58 -5.67
N SER A 359 16.14 -1.62 -4.94
CA SER A 359 15.43 -0.48 -5.53
C SER A 359 15.75 0.83 -4.83
N TYR A 360 15.58 1.91 -5.58
CA TYR A 360 15.81 3.27 -5.13
C TYR A 360 14.64 4.15 -5.56
N LEU A 361 14.19 5.05 -4.67
CA LEU A 361 13.08 5.97 -4.91
C LEU A 361 13.61 7.42 -4.97
N MET A 362 13.16 8.16 -5.97
CA MET A 362 13.45 9.57 -6.16
C MET A 362 12.12 10.35 -6.21
N SER A 363 11.92 11.27 -5.27
CA SER A 363 10.71 12.10 -5.23
C SER A 363 10.60 12.97 -6.47
N ALA A 364 9.38 13.10 -6.98
CA ALA A 364 9.01 14.00 -8.09
C ALA A 364 8.00 15.07 -7.63
N SER A 365 7.76 15.18 -6.33
CA SER A 365 6.86 16.14 -5.70
C SER A 365 7.63 17.13 -4.84
N ASN A 366 7.02 18.29 -4.57
CA ASN A 366 7.50 19.24 -3.56
C ASN A 366 7.30 18.74 -2.12
N VAL A 367 6.41 17.78 -1.94
CA VAL A 367 6.19 17.10 -0.65
C VAL A 367 7.21 15.98 -0.53
N ARG A 368 8.00 15.98 0.55
CA ARG A 368 8.99 14.93 0.79
C ARG A 368 8.32 13.59 1.03
N ASN A 369 8.78 12.58 0.30
CA ASN A 369 8.35 11.20 0.53
C ASN A 369 9.17 10.60 1.68
N PRO A 370 8.56 9.97 2.68
CA PRO A 370 9.27 9.30 3.77
C PRO A 370 10.26 8.21 3.32
N LEU A 371 10.12 7.74 2.08
CA LEU A 371 10.98 6.74 1.44
C LEU A 371 11.95 7.35 0.43
N GLU A 372 12.04 8.68 0.34
CA GLU A 372 12.97 9.36 -0.54
C GLU A 372 14.42 9.02 -0.18
N ASN A 373 15.27 8.90 -1.19
CA ASN A 373 16.67 8.54 -1.04
C ASN A 373 16.93 7.20 -0.32
N THR A 374 15.93 6.31 -0.29
CA THR A 374 16.01 5.04 0.41
C THR A 374 16.36 3.90 -0.54
N LEU A 375 17.36 3.10 -0.19
CA LEU A 375 17.64 1.81 -0.82
C LEU A 375 16.85 0.71 -0.11
N ARG A 376 16.10 -0.06 -0.88
CA ARG A 376 15.36 -1.23 -0.39
C ARG A 376 16.01 -2.50 -0.91
N PHE A 377 16.02 -3.53 -0.10
CA PHE A 377 16.67 -4.79 -0.41
C PHE A 377 15.70 -5.95 -0.24
N SER A 378 15.76 -6.89 -1.17
CA SER A 378 15.03 -8.15 -1.07
C SER A 378 15.93 -9.32 -1.46
N LEU A 379 15.83 -10.38 -0.68
CA LEU A 379 16.51 -11.65 -0.92
C LEU A 379 15.46 -12.74 -1.01
N THR A 380 15.51 -13.52 -2.09
CA THR A 380 14.55 -14.58 -2.38
C THR A 380 15.28 -15.90 -2.63
N PHE A 381 14.71 -17.00 -2.13
CA PHE A 381 15.12 -18.35 -2.39
C PHE A 381 13.93 -19.12 -2.96
N ASN A 382 14.06 -19.64 -4.19
CA ASN A 382 13.06 -20.45 -4.87
C ASN A 382 13.62 -21.86 -5.08
N PHE A 383 12.86 -22.88 -4.71
CA PHE A 383 13.31 -24.25 -4.76
C PHE A 383 12.16 -25.26 -4.94
N GLY A 384 12.51 -26.51 -5.20
CA GLY A 384 11.58 -27.59 -5.45
C GLY A 384 11.33 -27.80 -6.94
N ASP A 385 10.35 -28.65 -7.25
CA ASP A 385 9.96 -28.95 -8.62
C ASP A 385 9.46 -27.67 -9.32
N LYS A 386 9.64 -27.62 -10.63
CA LYS A 386 9.06 -26.54 -11.45
C LYS A 386 7.75 -27.04 -12.06
N TYR A 387 6.77 -26.15 -12.04
CA TYR A 387 5.53 -26.30 -12.78
C TYR A 387 5.67 -25.61 -14.13
N ASP A 388 4.98 -26.15 -15.15
CA ASP A 388 4.97 -25.50 -16.45
C ASP A 388 4.36 -24.10 -16.36
N GLU A 389 4.97 -23.15 -17.04
CA GLU A 389 4.43 -21.81 -17.22
C GLU A 389 3.48 -21.87 -18.42
N TYR A 390 2.17 -21.96 -18.16
CA TYR A 390 1.14 -21.99 -19.22
C TYR A 390 0.96 -20.63 -19.86
#